data_22ce82d164729d7ed7822826101890d4
#
_entry.id   22ce82d164729d7ed7822826101890d4
#
_cell.length_a   1.000
_cell.length_b   1.000
_cell.length_c   1.000
_cell.angle_alpha   90.00
_cell.angle_beta   90.00
_cell.angle_gamma   90.00
#
_symmetry.space_group_name_H-M   'P 1'
#
loop_
_entity.id
_entity.type
_entity.pdbx_description
1 polymer ?
#
loop_
_entity_poly.entity_id
_entity_poly.type
_entity_poly.pdbx_seq_one_letter_code
_entity_poly.pdbx_strand_id
1 'polypeptide(L)'
;DEYVDMGELSNILGERIAEILSVPAVLVTSGCSAALATAAAACITKDNIDLIERIPDTNGLPNEILIQRNLRTRYDRNISISGAKLIEIGDESGCTPDQLERSIGERTVAVHYLAPGNKEGILPIEEVVRISHRKDIPVIVDAAGEVYPTSLLSKYVNMGCDLVAYGAKYFGAVNSSGILTGRKDLVFAARQNSFIGFESDGISSFGRPMKIDRQEMISVYVALNEWLSINHEKRIDSYRIRADSIANEIGKLRGVNYSYSQEKDYIEGLSMELDPTIVKISPKQISDQLKSGNPSIWIRMGGPDNKQVNEHSIAVRVSTLSEGDEILIAHKIKQILLENL
;
A
#
# COMPACT_ATOMS: atom_id res chain seq x y z
N ASP A 1 -7.81 0.45 33.63
CA ASP A 1 -6.90 -0.32 32.77
C ASP A 1 -7.19 -1.80 32.96
N GLU A 2 -7.96 -2.38 32.07
CA GLU A 2 -8.23 -3.81 32.09
C GLU A 2 -7.13 -4.57 31.32
N TYR A 3 -6.77 -5.73 31.82
CA TYR A 3 -5.88 -6.65 31.10
C TYR A 3 -6.61 -7.21 29.91
N VAL A 4 -5.94 -7.25 28.75
CA VAL A 4 -6.46 -7.84 27.52
C VAL A 4 -5.45 -8.86 27.00
N ASP A 5 -5.90 -10.09 26.78
CA ASP A 5 -5.10 -11.10 26.09
C ASP A 5 -4.96 -10.73 24.62
N MET A 6 -3.71 -10.55 24.17
CA MET A 6 -3.44 -10.07 22.82
C MET A 6 -3.74 -11.12 21.75
N GLY A 7 -3.59 -12.39 22.07
CA GLY A 7 -3.93 -13.49 21.16
C GLY A 7 -5.43 -13.62 20.93
N GLU A 8 -6.21 -13.53 22.02
CA GLU A 8 -7.67 -13.53 21.96
C GLU A 8 -8.19 -12.31 21.20
N LEU A 9 -7.69 -11.10 21.51
CA LEU A 9 -8.04 -9.87 20.80
C LEU A 9 -7.76 -9.97 19.30
N SER A 10 -6.56 -10.47 18.93
CA SER A 10 -6.18 -10.66 17.53
C SER A 10 -7.14 -11.60 16.79
N ASN A 11 -7.53 -12.70 17.43
CA ASN A 11 -8.44 -13.68 16.85
C ASN A 11 -9.84 -13.08 16.64
N ILE A 12 -10.42 -12.43 17.69
CA ILE A 12 -11.74 -11.80 17.62
C ILE A 12 -11.79 -10.73 16.54
N LEU A 13 -10.78 -9.85 16.48
CA LEU A 13 -10.73 -8.79 15.47
C LEU A 13 -10.52 -9.36 14.07
N GLY A 14 -9.68 -10.39 13.93
CA GLY A 14 -9.49 -11.09 12.67
C GLY A 14 -10.78 -11.69 12.13
N GLU A 15 -11.56 -12.38 12.98
CA GLU A 15 -12.86 -12.95 12.63
C GLU A 15 -13.87 -11.87 12.23
N ARG A 16 -14.00 -10.81 13.04
CA ARG A 16 -14.93 -9.71 12.76
C ARG A 16 -14.61 -8.97 11.46
N ILE A 17 -13.34 -8.69 11.21
CA ILE A 17 -12.92 -8.05 9.96
C ILE A 17 -13.14 -8.99 8.77
N ALA A 18 -12.88 -10.29 8.93
CA ALA A 18 -13.13 -11.29 7.88
C ALA A 18 -14.63 -11.37 7.50
N GLU A 19 -15.52 -11.33 8.50
CA GLU A 19 -16.97 -11.26 8.29
C GLU A 19 -17.37 -10.01 7.50
N ILE A 20 -16.88 -8.83 7.92
CA ILE A 20 -17.17 -7.53 7.28
C ILE A 20 -16.71 -7.51 5.82
N LEU A 21 -15.50 -8.02 5.55
CA LEU A 21 -14.92 -8.04 4.21
C LEU A 21 -15.38 -9.23 3.36
N SER A 22 -16.09 -10.20 3.96
CA SER A 22 -16.50 -11.45 3.30
C SER A 22 -15.28 -12.21 2.72
N VAL A 23 -14.21 -12.32 3.52
CA VAL A 23 -12.98 -13.07 3.18
C VAL A 23 -12.76 -14.23 4.15
N PRO A 24 -11.98 -15.26 3.78
CA PRO A 24 -11.84 -16.47 4.61
C PRO A 24 -11.17 -16.24 5.97
N ALA A 25 -10.17 -15.34 6.06
CA ALA A 25 -9.48 -15.01 7.29
C ALA A 25 -8.76 -13.66 7.19
N VAL A 26 -8.52 -13.01 8.34
CA VAL A 26 -7.75 -11.75 8.47
C VAL A 26 -6.82 -11.83 9.67
N LEU A 27 -5.63 -11.28 9.52
CA LEU A 27 -4.68 -10.96 10.58
C LEU A 27 -4.42 -9.46 10.58
N VAL A 28 -4.59 -8.80 11.72
CA VAL A 28 -4.16 -7.40 11.89
C VAL A 28 -2.65 -7.37 12.15
N THR A 29 -1.94 -6.47 11.47
CA THR A 29 -0.48 -6.42 11.47
C THR A 29 0.04 -5.00 11.69
N SER A 30 1.31 -4.85 12.09
CA SER A 30 1.99 -3.56 12.18
C SER A 30 2.37 -3.05 10.77
N GLY A 31 1.36 -2.71 9.99
CA GLY A 31 1.47 -2.22 8.61
C GLY A 31 1.53 -3.31 7.55
N CYS A 32 1.32 -2.90 6.31
CA CYS A 32 1.41 -3.76 5.12
C CYS A 32 2.78 -4.46 5.01
N SER A 33 3.86 -3.79 5.45
CA SER A 33 5.21 -4.38 5.44
C SER A 33 5.32 -5.62 6.31
N ALA A 34 4.74 -5.60 7.52
CA ALA A 34 4.68 -6.76 8.40
C ALA A 34 3.76 -7.85 7.84
N ALA A 35 2.63 -7.46 7.22
CA ALA A 35 1.75 -8.39 6.52
C ALA A 35 2.49 -9.16 5.42
N LEU A 36 3.26 -8.48 4.58
CA LEU A 36 4.05 -9.09 3.51
C LEU A 36 5.18 -9.99 4.05
N ALA A 37 5.87 -9.55 5.11
CA ALA A 37 6.93 -10.34 5.72
C ALA A 37 6.41 -11.65 6.31
N THR A 38 5.31 -11.59 7.05
CA THR A 38 4.67 -12.77 7.65
C THR A 38 3.98 -13.64 6.61
N ALA A 39 3.44 -13.07 5.52
CA ALA A 39 2.92 -13.82 4.38
C ALA A 39 4.00 -14.64 3.68
N ALA A 40 5.17 -14.03 3.42
CA ALA A 40 6.31 -14.74 2.84
C ALA A 40 6.82 -15.86 3.76
N ALA A 41 6.91 -15.57 5.06
CA ALA A 41 7.26 -16.56 6.08
C ALA A 41 6.29 -17.74 6.09
N ALA A 42 4.99 -17.47 6.08
CA ALA A 42 3.94 -18.50 6.06
C ALA A 42 4.04 -19.43 4.85
N CYS A 43 4.42 -18.90 3.68
CA CYS A 43 4.64 -19.73 2.50
C CYS A 43 5.87 -20.64 2.60
N ILE A 44 6.89 -20.26 3.40
CA ILE A 44 8.10 -21.06 3.65
C ILE A 44 7.82 -22.10 4.72
N THR A 45 7.27 -21.69 5.85
CA THR A 45 7.19 -22.50 7.07
C THR A 45 5.90 -23.28 7.20
N LYS A 46 4.81 -22.80 6.59
CA LYS A 46 3.44 -23.24 6.87
C LYS A 46 3.21 -23.21 8.38
N ASP A 47 2.65 -24.27 8.97
CA ASP A 47 2.39 -24.44 10.40
C ASP A 47 3.49 -25.22 11.15
N ASN A 48 4.66 -25.40 10.54
CA ASN A 48 5.78 -26.12 11.15
C ASN A 48 6.56 -25.22 12.11
N ILE A 49 6.43 -25.46 13.41
CA ILE A 49 7.04 -24.66 14.48
C ILE A 49 8.56 -24.63 14.37
N ASP A 50 9.21 -25.76 14.08
CA ASP A 50 10.69 -25.82 13.96
C ASP A 50 11.19 -24.91 12.83
N LEU A 51 10.43 -24.82 11.73
CA LEU A 51 10.75 -23.89 10.63
C LEU A 51 10.45 -22.45 10.99
N ILE A 52 9.38 -22.18 11.72
CA ILE A 52 9.02 -20.83 12.19
C ILE A 52 10.12 -20.27 13.10
N GLU A 53 10.63 -21.07 14.03
CA GLU A 53 11.70 -20.66 14.94
C GLU A 53 13.07 -20.56 14.25
N ARG A 54 13.23 -21.25 13.12
CA ARG A 54 14.48 -21.27 12.37
C ARG A 54 14.65 -20.07 11.46
N ILE A 55 13.57 -19.58 10.81
CA ILE A 55 13.69 -18.44 9.90
C ILE A 55 14.11 -17.16 10.63
N PRO A 56 14.91 -16.28 10.03
CA PRO A 56 15.17 -16.15 8.59
C PRO A 56 16.29 -17.06 8.03
N ASP A 57 16.84 -18.01 8.77
CA ASP A 57 17.77 -18.98 8.18
C ASP A 57 17.00 -20.03 7.35
N THR A 58 17.05 -19.84 6.03
CA THR A 58 16.38 -20.71 5.05
C THR A 58 17.34 -21.66 4.33
N ASN A 59 18.57 -21.88 4.85
CA ASN A 59 19.52 -22.77 4.23
C ASN A 59 18.96 -24.20 4.07
N GLY A 60 18.97 -24.72 2.84
CA GLY A 60 18.43 -26.05 2.53
C GLY A 60 16.90 -26.11 2.40
N LEU A 61 16.16 -25.03 2.67
CA LEU A 61 14.70 -24.98 2.50
C LEU A 61 14.31 -24.43 1.12
N PRO A 62 13.16 -24.82 0.57
CA PRO A 62 12.49 -24.06 -0.47
C PRO A 62 12.16 -22.66 0.06
N ASN A 63 12.59 -21.60 -0.64
CA ASN A 63 12.47 -20.22 -0.18
C ASN A 63 12.37 -19.21 -1.33
N GLU A 64 12.16 -19.68 -2.56
CA GLU A 64 12.10 -18.80 -3.72
C GLU A 64 10.69 -18.26 -3.92
N ILE A 65 10.58 -16.92 -4.03
CA ILE A 65 9.34 -16.22 -4.35
C ILE A 65 9.55 -15.52 -5.70
N LEU A 66 8.74 -15.91 -6.68
CA LEU A 66 8.82 -15.36 -8.02
C LEU A 66 8.16 -13.99 -8.06
N ILE A 67 8.75 -13.05 -8.81
CA ILE A 67 8.19 -11.71 -9.03
C ILE A 67 8.46 -11.26 -10.47
N GLN A 68 7.47 -10.69 -11.13
CA GLN A 68 7.65 -10.09 -12.45
C GLN A 68 8.61 -8.90 -12.36
N ARG A 69 9.62 -8.85 -13.23
CA ARG A 69 10.65 -7.81 -13.23
C ARG A 69 10.06 -6.39 -13.20
N ASN A 70 9.02 -6.13 -13.98
CA ASN A 70 8.37 -4.82 -14.07
C ASN A 70 7.48 -4.47 -12.87
N LEU A 71 7.30 -5.40 -11.90
CA LEU A 71 6.65 -5.17 -10.61
C LEU A 71 7.63 -4.93 -9.45
N ARG A 72 8.96 -5.00 -9.70
CA ARG A 72 9.97 -4.78 -8.67
C ARG A 72 9.92 -3.36 -8.11
N THR A 73 10.07 -3.25 -6.80
CA THR A 73 10.10 -1.98 -6.07
C THR A 73 11.11 -2.01 -4.93
N ARG A 74 11.37 -0.85 -4.32
CA ARG A 74 12.19 -0.77 -3.10
C ARG A 74 11.54 -1.48 -1.89
N TYR A 75 10.24 -1.77 -1.94
CA TYR A 75 9.50 -2.46 -0.88
C TYR A 75 9.65 -3.98 -0.90
N ASP A 76 10.29 -4.54 -1.91
CA ASP A 76 10.58 -5.97 -2.03
C ASP A 76 11.33 -6.54 -0.83
N ARG A 77 12.06 -5.68 -0.10
CA ARG A 77 12.74 -6.05 1.14
C ARG A 77 11.80 -6.58 2.23
N ASN A 78 10.53 -6.18 2.20
CA ASN A 78 9.52 -6.68 3.12
C ASN A 78 9.31 -8.19 2.98
N ILE A 79 9.46 -8.71 1.76
CA ILE A 79 9.41 -10.16 1.48
C ILE A 79 10.71 -10.83 1.93
N SER A 80 11.87 -10.23 1.61
CA SER A 80 13.18 -10.86 1.81
C SER A 80 13.60 -10.99 3.28
N ILE A 81 13.07 -10.16 4.20
CA ILE A 81 13.44 -10.23 5.63
C ILE A 81 13.04 -11.54 6.31
N SER A 82 12.08 -12.27 5.74
CA SER A 82 11.68 -13.62 6.19
C SER A 82 12.70 -14.72 5.84
N GLY A 83 13.76 -14.39 5.10
CA GLY A 83 14.70 -15.35 4.49
C GLY A 83 14.28 -15.79 3.09
N ALA A 84 13.20 -15.26 2.54
CA ALA A 84 12.78 -15.51 1.16
C ALA A 84 13.77 -14.90 0.16
N LYS A 85 13.98 -15.62 -0.94
CA LYS A 85 14.78 -15.18 -2.08
C LYS A 85 13.86 -14.79 -3.22
N LEU A 86 13.85 -13.50 -3.59
CA LEU A 86 13.10 -13.03 -4.74
C LEU A 86 13.80 -13.43 -6.04
N ILE A 87 13.06 -14.09 -6.93
CA ILE A 87 13.50 -14.50 -8.25
C ILE A 87 12.71 -13.71 -9.28
N GLU A 88 13.45 -12.91 -10.06
CA GLU A 88 12.84 -12.14 -11.15
C GLU A 88 12.45 -13.05 -12.30
N ILE A 89 11.25 -12.83 -12.85
CA ILE A 89 10.74 -13.48 -14.05
C ILE A 89 10.33 -12.46 -15.10
N GLY A 90 10.40 -12.88 -16.37
CA GLY A 90 10.21 -11.97 -17.50
C GLY A 90 11.45 -11.16 -17.82
N ASP A 91 11.30 -10.20 -18.71
CA ASP A 91 12.34 -9.30 -19.19
C ASP A 91 11.86 -7.85 -19.24
N GLU A 92 12.57 -6.97 -19.95
CA GLU A 92 12.21 -5.56 -20.08
C GLU A 92 10.89 -5.32 -20.83
N SER A 93 10.53 -6.25 -21.73
CA SER A 93 9.27 -6.22 -22.47
C SER A 93 8.07 -6.74 -21.68
N GLY A 94 8.33 -7.41 -20.54
CA GLY A 94 7.30 -7.93 -19.66
C GLY A 94 7.47 -9.41 -19.30
N CYS A 95 6.37 -10.03 -18.86
CA CYS A 95 6.32 -11.43 -18.47
C CYS A 95 5.22 -12.16 -19.24
N THR A 96 5.55 -13.32 -19.80
CA THR A 96 4.61 -14.19 -20.49
C THR A 96 4.14 -15.35 -19.59
N PRO A 97 2.97 -15.98 -19.89
CA PRO A 97 2.51 -17.17 -19.19
C PRO A 97 3.55 -18.29 -19.14
N ASP A 98 4.21 -18.55 -20.28
CA ASP A 98 5.24 -19.58 -20.40
C ASP A 98 6.47 -19.28 -19.52
N GLN A 99 6.88 -18.02 -19.41
CA GLN A 99 8.01 -17.64 -18.56
C GLN A 99 7.68 -17.87 -17.07
N LEU A 100 6.46 -17.52 -16.62
CA LEU A 100 6.03 -17.84 -15.26
C LEU A 100 5.99 -19.36 -15.03
N GLU A 101 5.34 -20.12 -15.91
CA GLU A 101 5.15 -21.56 -15.74
C GLU A 101 6.48 -22.33 -15.67
N ARG A 102 7.47 -21.97 -16.49
CA ARG A 102 8.81 -22.55 -16.50
C ARG A 102 9.66 -22.15 -15.28
N SER A 103 9.39 -21.01 -14.69
CA SER A 103 10.13 -20.50 -13.52
C SER A 103 9.69 -21.14 -12.22
N ILE A 104 8.50 -21.76 -12.18
CA ILE A 104 8.02 -22.49 -11.00
C ILE A 104 8.77 -23.81 -10.91
N GLY A 105 9.61 -23.96 -9.87
CA GLY A 105 10.42 -25.14 -9.58
C GLY A 105 10.25 -25.65 -8.14
N GLU A 106 11.03 -26.65 -7.78
CA GLU A 106 10.98 -27.33 -6.45
C GLU A 106 11.28 -26.36 -5.28
N ARG A 107 11.98 -25.27 -5.54
CA ARG A 107 12.31 -24.28 -4.51
C ARG A 107 11.30 -23.14 -4.42
N THR A 108 10.34 -23.08 -5.33
CA THR A 108 9.32 -22.02 -5.38
C THR A 108 8.29 -22.24 -4.28
N VAL A 109 8.09 -21.25 -3.41
CA VAL A 109 7.13 -21.28 -2.31
C VAL A 109 5.95 -20.34 -2.52
N ALA A 110 6.09 -19.30 -3.37
CA ALA A 110 5.02 -18.38 -3.71
C ALA A 110 5.33 -17.60 -5.00
N VAL A 111 4.29 -16.94 -5.55
CA VAL A 111 4.44 -15.86 -6.52
C VAL A 111 4.00 -14.57 -5.86
N HIS A 112 4.81 -13.51 -5.94
CA HIS A 112 4.48 -12.18 -5.43
C HIS A 112 3.99 -11.28 -6.55
N TYR A 113 2.93 -10.52 -6.28
CA TYR A 113 2.32 -9.58 -7.21
C TYR A 113 2.09 -8.22 -6.55
N LEU A 114 2.48 -7.14 -7.23
CA LEU A 114 2.20 -5.77 -6.80
C LEU A 114 0.96 -5.24 -7.52
N ALA A 115 -0.13 -5.04 -6.79
CA ALA A 115 -1.36 -4.50 -7.32
C ALA A 115 -1.26 -2.96 -7.58
N PRO A 116 -2.05 -2.44 -8.53
CA PRO A 116 -2.99 -3.17 -9.41
C PRO A 116 -2.33 -3.87 -10.59
N GLY A 117 -1.05 -3.67 -10.88
CA GLY A 117 -0.36 -4.28 -12.01
C GLY A 117 -0.79 -3.77 -13.40
N ASN A 118 -1.45 -2.63 -13.46
CA ASN A 118 -2.00 -2.04 -14.69
C ASN A 118 -0.91 -1.35 -15.53
N LYS A 119 0.12 -2.11 -15.94
CA LYS A 119 1.20 -1.61 -16.78
C LYS A 119 1.37 -2.56 -17.97
N GLU A 120 1.78 -2.01 -19.11
CA GLU A 120 2.13 -2.80 -20.28
C GLU A 120 3.22 -3.82 -19.94
N GLY A 121 3.10 -5.02 -20.48
CA GLY A 121 4.04 -6.12 -20.24
C GLY A 121 3.86 -6.85 -18.89
N ILE A 122 2.94 -6.44 -18.04
CA ILE A 122 2.61 -7.16 -16.80
C ILE A 122 1.62 -8.28 -17.11
N LEU A 123 1.95 -9.51 -16.73
CA LEU A 123 1.02 -10.63 -16.81
C LEU A 123 -0.13 -10.38 -15.81
N PRO A 124 -1.41 -10.39 -16.26
CA PRO A 124 -2.55 -10.12 -15.38
C PRO A 124 -2.63 -11.08 -14.20
N ILE A 125 -3.15 -10.58 -13.08
CA ILE A 125 -3.22 -11.33 -11.81
C ILE A 125 -4.01 -12.64 -11.95
N GLU A 126 -5.08 -12.65 -12.78
CA GLU A 126 -5.89 -13.83 -13.05
C GLU A 126 -5.07 -14.95 -13.69
N GLU A 127 -4.19 -14.59 -14.64
CA GLU A 127 -3.29 -15.54 -15.28
C GLU A 127 -2.21 -16.03 -14.30
N VAL A 128 -1.69 -15.13 -13.45
CA VAL A 128 -0.73 -15.50 -12.40
C VAL A 128 -1.35 -16.53 -11.46
N VAL A 129 -2.56 -16.28 -10.95
CA VAL A 129 -3.30 -17.22 -10.08
C VAL A 129 -3.53 -18.56 -10.79
N ARG A 130 -4.03 -18.51 -12.02
CA ARG A 130 -4.32 -19.72 -12.80
C ARG A 130 -3.10 -20.62 -13.01
N ILE A 131 -1.95 -20.01 -13.33
CA ILE A 131 -0.69 -20.75 -13.58
C ILE A 131 -0.12 -21.30 -12.26
N SER A 132 -0.05 -20.45 -11.23
CA SER A 132 0.52 -20.80 -9.93
C SER A 132 -0.26 -21.94 -9.27
N HIS A 133 -1.59 -21.88 -9.27
CA HIS A 133 -2.45 -22.91 -8.67
C HIS A 133 -2.38 -24.26 -9.38
N ARG A 134 -2.06 -24.33 -10.67
CA ARG A 134 -1.79 -25.62 -11.36
C ARG A 134 -0.57 -26.36 -10.79
N LYS A 135 0.28 -25.65 -10.08
CA LYS A 135 1.50 -26.14 -9.45
C LYS A 135 1.44 -26.10 -7.92
N ASP A 136 0.24 -25.87 -7.35
CA ASP A 136 0.01 -25.73 -5.91
C ASP A 136 0.86 -24.61 -5.26
N ILE A 137 1.22 -23.58 -6.02
CA ILE A 137 2.00 -22.43 -5.55
C ILE A 137 1.05 -21.27 -5.19
N PRO A 138 1.09 -20.77 -3.94
CA PRO A 138 0.26 -19.64 -3.50
C PRO A 138 0.71 -18.32 -4.12
N VAL A 139 -0.24 -17.37 -4.22
CA VAL A 139 -0.03 -16.01 -4.71
C VAL A 139 -0.19 -15.01 -3.58
N ILE A 140 0.88 -14.23 -3.33
CA ILE A 140 0.91 -13.12 -2.36
C ILE A 140 0.74 -11.81 -3.12
N VAL A 141 -0.21 -10.98 -2.70
CA VAL A 141 -0.47 -9.67 -3.33
C VAL A 141 -0.13 -8.54 -2.36
N ASP A 142 0.74 -7.63 -2.79
CA ASP A 142 0.87 -6.31 -2.17
C ASP A 142 -0.20 -5.39 -2.78
N ALA A 143 -1.25 -5.13 -2.02
CA ALA A 143 -2.35 -4.24 -2.35
C ALA A 143 -2.41 -3.05 -1.36
N ALA A 144 -1.26 -2.56 -0.91
CA ALA A 144 -1.15 -1.61 0.20
C ALA A 144 -2.16 -0.46 0.15
N GLY A 145 -2.33 0.18 -1.00
CA GLY A 145 -3.24 1.32 -1.21
C GLY A 145 -4.56 0.98 -1.92
N GLU A 146 -4.83 -0.31 -2.17
CA GLU A 146 -5.99 -0.76 -2.93
C GLU A 146 -7.26 -0.86 -2.06
N VAL A 147 -7.69 0.26 -1.47
CA VAL A 147 -8.81 0.31 -0.51
C VAL A 147 -10.07 0.99 -1.05
N TYR A 148 -9.98 1.60 -2.24
CA TYR A 148 -11.12 2.24 -2.91
C TYR A 148 -11.09 1.99 -4.44
N PRO A 149 -12.22 1.64 -5.07
CA PRO A 149 -13.53 1.33 -4.46
C PRO A 149 -13.45 0.28 -3.36
N THR A 150 -14.36 0.33 -2.37
CA THR A 150 -14.31 -0.55 -1.18
C THR A 150 -14.31 -2.04 -1.51
N SER A 151 -14.86 -2.42 -2.68
CA SER A 151 -14.81 -3.78 -3.22
C SER A 151 -13.38 -4.31 -3.44
N LEU A 152 -12.37 -3.42 -3.54
CA LEU A 152 -10.96 -3.84 -3.69
C LEU A 152 -10.44 -4.57 -2.44
N LEU A 153 -11.02 -4.32 -1.26
CA LEU A 153 -10.61 -4.97 -0.01
C LEU A 153 -10.88 -6.49 0.03
N SER A 154 -11.74 -7.00 -0.87
CA SER A 154 -11.97 -8.45 -1.05
C SER A 154 -11.70 -8.94 -2.47
N LYS A 155 -11.50 -8.03 -3.43
CA LYS A 155 -11.38 -8.36 -4.86
C LYS A 155 -10.31 -9.42 -5.13
N TYR A 156 -9.10 -9.21 -4.65
CA TYR A 156 -7.97 -10.11 -4.97
C TYR A 156 -8.14 -11.48 -4.35
N VAL A 157 -8.69 -11.57 -3.12
CA VAL A 157 -9.05 -12.86 -2.49
C VAL A 157 -10.11 -13.58 -3.32
N ASN A 158 -11.14 -12.85 -3.77
CA ASN A 158 -12.21 -13.40 -4.61
C ASN A 158 -11.73 -13.83 -6.01
N MET A 159 -10.62 -13.27 -6.49
CA MET A 159 -9.94 -13.69 -7.72
C MET A 159 -9.07 -14.94 -7.52
N GLY A 160 -8.97 -15.44 -6.27
CA GLY A 160 -8.20 -16.63 -5.93
C GLY A 160 -6.79 -16.35 -5.39
N CYS A 161 -6.43 -15.08 -5.12
CA CYS A 161 -5.16 -14.80 -4.45
C CYS A 161 -5.18 -15.35 -3.02
N ASP A 162 -4.09 -16.01 -2.62
CA ASP A 162 -4.02 -16.75 -1.36
C ASP A 162 -3.77 -15.85 -0.15
N LEU A 163 -2.96 -14.81 -0.30
CA LEU A 163 -2.64 -13.82 0.72
C LEU A 163 -2.61 -12.43 0.11
N VAL A 164 -3.31 -11.47 0.72
CA VAL A 164 -3.39 -10.10 0.25
C VAL A 164 -3.13 -9.14 1.41
N ALA A 165 -2.12 -8.27 1.25
CA ALA A 165 -1.70 -7.32 2.27
C ALA A 165 -2.18 -5.91 1.95
N TYR A 166 -2.80 -5.24 2.94
CA TYR A 166 -3.25 -3.84 2.84
C TYR A 166 -2.65 -2.99 3.94
N GLY A 167 -2.43 -1.71 3.66
CA GLY A 167 -2.09 -0.71 4.67
C GLY A 167 -3.36 -0.09 5.25
N ALA A 168 -3.65 -0.30 6.53
CA ALA A 168 -4.88 0.17 7.14
C ALA A 168 -4.97 1.70 7.24
N LYS A 169 -3.84 2.40 7.18
CA LYS A 169 -3.79 3.87 7.08
C LYS A 169 -4.56 4.44 5.87
N TYR A 170 -4.67 3.68 4.78
CA TYR A 170 -5.37 4.14 3.58
C TYR A 170 -6.88 4.13 3.71
N PHE A 171 -7.42 3.45 4.72
CA PHE A 171 -8.82 3.56 5.13
C PHE A 171 -9.01 4.23 6.49
N GLY A 172 -8.00 4.99 6.97
CA GLY A 172 -8.15 5.89 8.12
C GLY A 172 -7.68 5.35 9.47
N ALA A 173 -7.13 4.13 9.55
CA ALA A 173 -6.51 3.62 10.78
C ALA A 173 -5.16 4.30 11.08
N VAL A 174 -4.58 4.02 12.23
CA VAL A 174 -3.25 4.55 12.61
C VAL A 174 -2.20 4.16 11.57
N ASN A 175 -1.21 5.06 11.38
CA ASN A 175 -0.27 4.96 10.26
C ASN A 175 0.55 3.67 10.24
N SER A 176 0.83 3.07 11.39
CA SER A 176 1.63 1.86 11.56
C SER A 176 0.84 0.56 11.43
N SER A 177 -0.43 0.61 11.05
CA SER A 177 -1.29 -0.57 10.98
C SER A 177 -1.56 -1.08 9.56
N GLY A 178 -1.89 -2.36 9.47
CA GLY A 178 -2.25 -3.06 8.24
C GLY A 178 -3.06 -4.31 8.49
N ILE A 179 -3.47 -4.97 7.43
CA ILE A 179 -4.14 -6.28 7.48
C ILE A 179 -3.55 -7.21 6.43
N LEU A 180 -3.51 -8.49 6.77
CA LEU A 180 -3.29 -9.60 5.86
C LEU A 180 -4.59 -10.40 5.75
N THR A 181 -5.10 -10.56 4.54
CA THR A 181 -6.34 -11.30 4.27
C THR A 181 -6.04 -12.50 3.40
N GLY A 182 -6.87 -13.54 3.44
CA GLY A 182 -6.73 -14.64 2.50
C GLY A 182 -7.08 -16.00 3.07
N ARG A 183 -6.40 -17.00 2.59
CA ARG A 183 -6.61 -18.42 2.90
C ARG A 183 -6.33 -18.73 4.37
N LYS A 184 -7.26 -19.41 5.06
CA LYS A 184 -7.23 -19.62 6.52
C LYS A 184 -5.94 -20.23 7.03
N ASP A 185 -5.45 -21.29 6.39
CA ASP A 185 -4.23 -21.99 6.77
C ASP A 185 -2.98 -21.09 6.66
N LEU A 186 -2.88 -20.28 5.59
CA LEU A 186 -1.75 -19.38 5.40
C LEU A 186 -1.84 -18.14 6.31
N VAL A 187 -3.03 -17.60 6.56
CA VAL A 187 -3.22 -16.51 7.53
C VAL A 187 -2.90 -16.98 8.94
N PHE A 188 -3.28 -18.21 9.30
CA PHE A 188 -2.89 -18.84 10.56
C PHE A 188 -1.36 -19.00 10.69
N ALA A 189 -0.71 -19.52 9.65
CA ALA A 189 0.75 -19.64 9.62
C ALA A 189 1.44 -18.26 9.73
N ALA A 190 0.89 -17.23 9.05
CA ALA A 190 1.39 -15.86 9.17
C ALA A 190 1.25 -15.31 10.60
N ARG A 191 0.15 -15.63 11.30
CA ARG A 191 -0.06 -15.27 12.71
C ARG A 191 1.01 -15.91 13.60
N GLN A 192 1.32 -17.18 13.40
CA GLN A 192 2.37 -17.87 14.15
C GLN A 192 3.77 -17.26 13.91
N ASN A 193 4.04 -16.79 12.69
CA ASN A 193 5.27 -16.09 12.34
C ASN A 193 5.32 -14.62 12.80
N SER A 194 4.23 -14.08 13.37
CA SER A 194 4.08 -12.67 13.74
C SER A 194 4.46 -12.40 15.20
N PHE A 195 4.32 -11.12 15.59
CA PHE A 195 4.40 -10.69 16.99
C PHE A 195 3.42 -11.47 17.89
N ILE A 196 2.23 -11.79 17.40
CA ILE A 196 1.22 -12.52 18.18
C ILE A 196 1.65 -13.96 18.46
N GLY A 197 2.25 -14.64 17.50
CA GLY A 197 2.82 -15.99 17.72
C GLY A 197 3.92 -15.96 18.79
N PHE A 198 4.74 -14.92 18.81
CA PHE A 198 5.78 -14.77 19.84
C PHE A 198 5.20 -14.51 21.22
N GLU A 199 4.34 -13.50 21.38
CA GLU A 199 3.87 -13.05 22.70
C GLU A 199 2.77 -13.92 23.29
N SER A 200 1.90 -14.51 22.47
CA SER A 200 0.72 -15.23 22.94
C SER A 200 0.87 -16.74 22.82
N ASP A 201 1.57 -17.23 21.82
CA ASP A 201 1.69 -18.68 21.58
C ASP A 201 3.06 -19.22 22.04
N GLY A 202 3.98 -18.36 22.50
CA GLY A 202 5.30 -18.74 23.00
C GLY A 202 6.27 -19.23 21.92
N ILE A 203 6.01 -18.94 20.65
CA ILE A 203 6.84 -19.34 19.51
C ILE A 203 7.97 -18.31 19.32
N SER A 204 9.23 -18.73 19.25
CA SER A 204 10.38 -17.84 19.01
C SER A 204 10.42 -17.30 17.58
N SER A 205 9.33 -16.69 17.13
CA SER A 205 9.16 -16.22 15.75
C SER A 205 9.98 -14.96 15.46
N PHE A 206 10.42 -14.82 14.18
CA PHE A 206 11.15 -13.63 13.73
C PHE A 206 10.29 -12.35 13.75
N GLY A 207 8.97 -12.48 13.81
CA GLY A 207 8.02 -11.37 13.80
C GLY A 207 7.96 -10.57 15.10
N ARG A 208 8.68 -10.95 16.15
CA ARG A 208 8.72 -10.22 17.43
C ARG A 208 8.99 -8.70 17.28
N PRO A 209 9.88 -8.22 16.43
CA PRO A 209 10.10 -6.78 16.20
C PRO A 209 8.92 -6.07 15.53
N MET A 210 8.00 -6.80 14.90
CA MET A 210 6.81 -6.26 14.22
C MET A 210 5.66 -6.10 15.21
N LYS A 211 5.97 -5.48 16.37
CA LYS A 211 5.02 -5.32 17.46
C LYS A 211 3.81 -4.50 17.01
N ILE A 212 2.63 -4.96 17.43
CA ILE A 212 1.37 -4.24 17.31
C ILE A 212 0.70 -4.21 18.68
N ASP A 213 0.15 -3.08 19.08
CA ASP A 213 -0.56 -2.96 20.34
C ASP A 213 -2.09 -3.08 20.18
N ARG A 214 -2.78 -3.18 21.32
CA ARG A 214 -4.24 -3.31 21.35
C ARG A 214 -4.95 -2.09 20.75
N GLN A 215 -4.38 -0.90 20.92
CA GLN A 215 -4.94 0.35 20.41
C GLN A 215 -4.88 0.37 18.90
N GLU A 216 -3.76 -0.04 18.32
CA GLU A 216 -3.60 -0.17 16.86
C GLU A 216 -4.56 -1.21 16.29
N MET A 217 -4.69 -2.38 16.93
CA MET A 217 -5.62 -3.44 16.48
C MET A 217 -7.07 -2.95 16.47
N ILE A 218 -7.52 -2.31 17.57
CA ILE A 218 -8.88 -1.78 17.69
C ILE A 218 -9.09 -0.65 16.67
N SER A 219 -8.09 0.21 16.47
CA SER A 219 -8.19 1.30 15.49
C SER A 219 -8.44 0.81 14.07
N VAL A 220 -7.86 -0.34 13.68
CA VAL A 220 -8.09 -0.95 12.36
C VAL A 220 -9.56 -1.33 12.19
N TYR A 221 -10.14 -1.98 13.19
CA TYR A 221 -11.54 -2.38 13.15
C TYR A 221 -12.49 -1.18 13.08
N VAL A 222 -12.26 -0.17 13.94
CA VAL A 222 -13.08 1.05 13.96
C VAL A 222 -12.98 1.79 12.64
N ALA A 223 -11.75 2.05 12.16
CA ALA A 223 -11.51 2.77 10.91
C ALA A 223 -12.10 2.05 9.69
N LEU A 224 -12.05 0.72 9.66
CA LEU A 224 -12.66 -0.05 8.58
C LEU A 224 -14.18 0.13 8.55
N ASN A 225 -14.85 0.05 9.71
CA ASN A 225 -16.30 0.27 9.79
C ASN A 225 -16.68 1.70 9.36
N GLU A 226 -15.91 2.70 9.82
CA GLU A 226 -16.12 4.09 9.40
C GLU A 226 -15.91 4.22 7.87
N TRP A 227 -14.83 3.68 7.32
CA TRP A 227 -14.52 3.72 5.90
C TRP A 227 -15.64 3.12 5.04
N LEU A 228 -16.17 1.98 5.44
CA LEU A 228 -17.27 1.32 4.71
C LEU A 228 -18.61 2.07 4.84
N SER A 229 -18.78 2.90 5.87
CA SER A 229 -19.98 3.72 6.08
C SER A 229 -19.94 5.09 5.39
N ILE A 230 -18.77 5.56 4.95
CA ILE A 230 -18.63 6.86 4.28
C ILE A 230 -19.38 6.88 2.95
N ASN A 231 -20.06 8.00 2.69
CA ASN A 231 -20.51 8.31 1.33
C ASN A 231 -19.32 8.71 0.47
N HIS A 232 -18.74 7.75 -0.23
CA HIS A 232 -17.53 7.96 -1.03
C HIS A 232 -17.75 8.88 -2.24
N GLU A 233 -18.95 8.95 -2.81
CA GLU A 233 -19.27 9.88 -3.88
C GLU A 233 -19.12 11.32 -3.37
N LYS A 234 -19.79 11.65 -2.25
CA LYS A 234 -19.62 12.97 -1.63
C LYS A 234 -18.17 13.27 -1.24
N ARG A 235 -17.43 12.27 -0.76
CA ARG A 235 -16.00 12.41 -0.43
C ARG A 235 -15.19 12.81 -1.67
N ILE A 236 -15.40 12.14 -2.79
CA ILE A 236 -14.69 12.41 -4.06
C ILE A 236 -15.12 13.76 -4.64
N ASP A 237 -16.42 14.09 -4.60
CA ASP A 237 -16.91 15.40 -5.03
C ASP A 237 -16.29 16.53 -4.22
N SER A 238 -16.10 16.33 -2.90
CA SER A 238 -15.43 17.32 -2.06
C SER A 238 -13.99 17.60 -2.50
N TYR A 239 -13.29 16.62 -3.04
CA TYR A 239 -11.93 16.80 -3.56
C TYR A 239 -11.91 17.69 -4.80
N ARG A 240 -12.87 17.49 -5.71
CA ARG A 240 -13.04 18.39 -6.86
C ARG A 240 -13.33 19.82 -6.42
N ILE A 241 -14.28 20.02 -5.51
CA ILE A 241 -14.63 21.34 -4.99
C ILE A 241 -13.42 22.06 -4.40
N ARG A 242 -12.61 21.36 -3.60
CA ARG A 242 -11.39 21.93 -3.02
C ARG A 242 -10.33 22.25 -4.07
N ALA A 243 -10.14 21.37 -5.06
CA ALA A 243 -9.21 21.63 -6.16
C ALA A 243 -9.65 22.87 -6.97
N ASP A 244 -10.95 23.00 -7.27
CA ASP A 244 -11.52 24.17 -7.94
C ASP A 244 -11.37 25.43 -7.09
N SER A 245 -11.55 25.34 -5.77
CA SER A 245 -11.35 26.47 -4.85
C SER A 245 -9.92 26.98 -4.89
N ILE A 246 -8.92 26.09 -4.92
CA ILE A 246 -7.51 26.47 -5.06
C ILE A 246 -7.27 27.17 -6.42
N ALA A 247 -7.76 26.60 -7.51
CA ALA A 247 -7.58 27.16 -8.84
C ALA A 247 -8.23 28.54 -8.99
N ASN A 248 -9.46 28.71 -8.46
CA ASN A 248 -10.20 29.97 -8.50
C ASN A 248 -9.53 31.07 -7.67
N GLU A 249 -9.04 30.70 -6.46
CA GLU A 249 -8.37 31.66 -5.56
C GLU A 249 -7.04 32.15 -6.13
N ILE A 250 -6.23 31.26 -6.71
CA ILE A 250 -5.00 31.64 -7.41
C ILE A 250 -5.34 32.48 -8.64
N GLY A 251 -6.38 32.08 -9.38
CA GLY A 251 -6.84 32.79 -10.59
C GLY A 251 -5.97 32.49 -11.81
N LYS A 252 -6.24 33.21 -12.90
CA LYS A 252 -5.46 33.10 -14.13
C LYS A 252 -4.17 33.86 -14.01
N LEU A 253 -3.05 33.17 -13.86
CA LEU A 253 -1.72 33.75 -13.88
C LEU A 253 -1.01 33.40 -15.21
N ARG A 254 -0.28 34.39 -15.77
CA ARG A 254 0.52 34.15 -16.97
C ARG A 254 1.60 33.10 -16.69
N GLY A 255 1.72 32.11 -17.56
CA GLY A 255 2.73 31.03 -17.40
C GLY A 255 2.36 29.97 -16.38
N VAL A 256 1.10 29.89 -15.89
CA VAL A 256 0.60 28.86 -15.01
C VAL A 256 -0.58 28.14 -15.66
N ASN A 257 -0.44 26.85 -15.89
CA ASN A 257 -1.49 25.97 -16.42
C ASN A 257 -1.99 25.02 -15.34
N TYR A 258 -3.30 24.91 -15.21
CA TYR A 258 -3.94 24.03 -14.22
C TYR A 258 -4.40 22.74 -14.87
N SER A 259 -4.21 21.63 -14.14
CA SER A 259 -4.81 20.33 -14.43
C SER A 259 -5.17 19.63 -13.15
N TYR A 260 -6.15 18.71 -13.20
CA TYR A 260 -6.43 17.89 -12.04
C TYR A 260 -5.40 16.78 -11.90
N SER A 261 -4.90 16.58 -10.67
CA SER A 261 -4.19 15.35 -10.31
C SER A 261 -5.21 14.25 -10.07
N GLN A 262 -5.05 13.15 -10.78
CA GLN A 262 -5.95 11.99 -10.66
C GLN A 262 -5.25 10.84 -9.94
N GLU A 263 -6.00 10.14 -9.11
CA GLU A 263 -5.63 8.82 -8.63
C GLU A 263 -6.74 7.84 -9.04
N LYS A 264 -6.39 6.83 -9.84
CA LYS A 264 -7.37 5.96 -10.50
C LYS A 264 -8.40 6.78 -11.31
N ASP A 265 -9.66 6.66 -10.96
CA ASP A 265 -10.77 7.29 -11.69
C ASP A 265 -11.31 8.57 -11.01
N TYR A 266 -10.63 9.09 -9.99
CA TYR A 266 -11.09 10.29 -9.29
C TYR A 266 -10.00 11.35 -9.11
N ILE A 267 -10.45 12.62 -8.95
CA ILE A 267 -9.58 13.75 -8.70
C ILE A 267 -9.07 13.69 -7.27
N GLU A 268 -7.75 13.73 -7.08
CA GLU A 268 -7.09 13.75 -5.78
C GLU A 268 -6.54 15.14 -5.42
N GLY A 269 -6.38 16.00 -6.42
CA GLY A 269 -5.79 17.33 -6.21
C GLY A 269 -5.70 18.18 -7.46
N LEU A 270 -4.93 19.25 -7.33
CA LEU A 270 -4.65 20.21 -8.39
C LEU A 270 -3.15 20.20 -8.71
N SER A 271 -2.82 20.08 -9.98
CA SER A 271 -1.46 20.29 -10.51
C SER A 271 -1.35 21.62 -11.20
N MET A 272 -0.24 22.29 -11.03
CA MET A 272 0.09 23.57 -11.65
C MET A 272 1.41 23.43 -12.39
N GLU A 273 1.36 23.49 -13.72
CA GLU A 273 2.52 23.51 -14.58
C GLU A 273 2.99 24.94 -14.78
N LEU A 274 4.27 25.17 -14.56
CA LEU A 274 4.91 26.48 -14.59
C LEU A 274 5.74 26.62 -15.86
N ASP A 275 5.47 27.64 -16.69
CA ASP A 275 6.32 27.98 -17.83
C ASP A 275 7.62 28.67 -17.32
N PRO A 276 8.78 28.02 -17.42
CA PRO A 276 10.03 28.55 -16.87
C PRO A 276 10.52 29.82 -17.62
N THR A 277 9.95 30.13 -18.79
CA THR A 277 10.27 31.35 -19.52
C THR A 277 9.56 32.57 -18.93
N ILE A 278 8.46 32.35 -18.21
CA ILE A 278 7.60 33.40 -17.61
C ILE A 278 7.75 33.41 -16.09
N VAL A 279 7.51 32.30 -15.43
CA VAL A 279 7.62 32.12 -13.96
C VAL A 279 9.08 31.90 -13.58
N LYS A 280 9.67 32.86 -12.84
CA LYS A 280 11.12 32.86 -12.54
C LYS A 280 11.52 32.15 -11.28
N ILE A 281 10.65 31.31 -10.74
CA ILE A 281 10.89 30.48 -9.57
C ILE A 281 10.65 29.00 -9.92
N SER A 282 11.52 28.13 -9.44
CA SER A 282 11.40 26.67 -9.69
C SER A 282 10.40 26.02 -8.74
N PRO A 283 9.82 24.85 -9.09
CA PRO A 283 8.98 24.04 -8.20
C PRO A 283 9.64 23.77 -6.83
N LYS A 284 10.95 23.51 -6.83
CA LYS A 284 11.71 23.29 -5.60
C LYS A 284 11.74 24.51 -4.71
N GLN A 285 12.02 25.70 -5.26
CA GLN A 285 12.06 26.94 -4.48
C GLN A 285 10.67 27.29 -3.92
N ILE A 286 9.59 27.06 -4.68
CA ILE A 286 8.21 27.22 -4.17
C ILE A 286 7.97 26.28 -2.98
N SER A 287 8.33 25.01 -3.13
CA SER A 287 8.19 24.03 -2.05
C SER A 287 9.00 24.41 -0.81
N ASP A 288 10.25 24.88 -0.98
CA ASP A 288 11.11 25.27 0.13
C ASP A 288 10.55 26.51 0.85
N GLN A 289 10.03 27.50 0.13
CA GLN A 289 9.37 28.68 0.72
C GLN A 289 8.10 28.31 1.49
N LEU A 290 7.26 27.43 0.92
CA LEU A 290 6.05 26.94 1.59
C LEU A 290 6.38 26.15 2.86
N LYS A 291 7.41 25.31 2.82
CA LYS A 291 7.87 24.54 4.00
C LYS A 291 8.42 25.41 5.11
N SER A 292 9.16 26.47 4.78
CA SER A 292 9.71 27.41 5.75
C SER A 292 8.72 28.45 6.25
N GLY A 293 7.51 28.49 5.67
CA GLY A 293 6.44 29.40 6.06
C GLY A 293 5.76 29.06 7.38
N ASN A 294 4.88 29.95 7.81
CA ASN A 294 4.00 29.73 8.96
C ASN A 294 2.53 29.91 8.51
N PRO A 295 1.70 28.83 8.54
CA PRO A 295 2.10 27.45 8.81
C PRO A 295 3.03 26.87 7.73
N SER A 296 3.75 25.80 8.09
CA SER A 296 4.56 25.02 7.15
C SER A 296 3.66 24.20 6.22
N ILE A 297 3.80 24.40 4.92
CA ILE A 297 2.97 23.74 3.89
C ILE A 297 3.83 22.83 3.04
N TRP A 298 3.40 21.56 2.93
CA TRP A 298 4.09 20.54 2.17
C TRP A 298 3.29 20.20 0.91
N ILE A 299 3.88 20.46 -0.25
CA ILE A 299 3.31 20.16 -1.56
C ILE A 299 4.11 19.09 -2.28
N ARG A 300 3.53 18.47 -3.31
CA ARG A 300 4.26 17.57 -4.21
C ARG A 300 4.93 18.37 -5.32
N MET A 301 6.08 17.89 -5.77
CA MET A 301 6.81 18.42 -6.92
C MET A 301 7.03 17.31 -7.93
N GLY A 302 7.15 17.66 -9.21
CA GLY A 302 7.69 16.79 -10.23
C GLY A 302 9.20 16.57 -10.04
N GLY A 303 9.70 15.45 -10.54
CA GLY A 303 11.11 15.10 -10.49
C GLY A 303 11.37 13.60 -10.52
N PRO A 304 12.64 13.18 -10.36
CA PRO A 304 13.03 11.77 -10.44
C PRO A 304 12.28 10.84 -9.50
N ASP A 305 11.94 11.34 -8.31
CA ASP A 305 11.25 10.57 -7.27
C ASP A 305 9.72 10.59 -7.41
N ASN A 306 9.19 11.43 -8.29
CA ASN A 306 7.76 11.56 -8.52
C ASN A 306 7.45 11.76 -10.01
N LYS A 307 7.54 10.66 -10.76
CA LYS A 307 7.28 10.65 -12.22
C LYS A 307 5.81 10.94 -12.60
N GLN A 308 4.90 10.98 -11.60
CA GLN A 308 3.50 11.33 -11.84
C GLN A 308 3.26 12.83 -11.97
N VAL A 309 4.24 13.64 -11.60
CA VAL A 309 4.19 15.10 -11.70
C VAL A 309 5.32 15.55 -12.61
N ASN A 310 4.99 16.39 -13.63
CA ASN A 310 5.99 16.97 -14.55
C ASN A 310 7.04 17.75 -13.74
N GLU A 311 8.31 17.72 -14.17
CA GLU A 311 9.43 18.36 -13.47
C GLU A 311 9.27 19.90 -13.29
N HIS A 312 8.46 20.54 -14.13
CA HIS A 312 8.13 21.95 -14.02
C HIS A 312 6.81 22.20 -13.27
N SER A 313 6.29 21.20 -12.56
CA SER A 313 4.99 21.29 -11.90
C SER A 313 5.09 21.18 -10.39
N ILE A 314 4.13 21.84 -9.72
CA ILE A 314 3.78 21.58 -8.32
C ILE A 314 2.37 21.01 -8.25
N ALA A 315 2.08 20.23 -7.22
CA ALA A 315 0.75 19.67 -7.02
C ALA A 315 0.33 19.73 -5.55
N VAL A 316 -0.93 20.10 -5.33
CA VAL A 316 -1.60 20.09 -4.03
C VAL A 316 -2.53 18.88 -3.97
N ARG A 317 -2.28 17.99 -3.03
CA ARG A 317 -3.15 16.85 -2.75
C ARG A 317 -4.24 17.29 -1.77
N VAL A 318 -5.48 17.37 -2.24
CA VAL A 318 -6.60 17.90 -1.43
C VAL A 318 -7.21 16.84 -0.50
N SER A 319 -6.98 15.55 -0.77
CA SER A 319 -7.51 14.45 0.03
C SER A 319 -6.98 14.40 1.47
N THR A 320 -5.88 15.09 1.76
CA THR A 320 -5.22 15.15 3.07
C THR A 320 -5.44 16.47 3.82
N LEU A 321 -6.20 17.40 3.24
CA LEU A 321 -6.44 18.74 3.80
C LEU A 321 -7.65 18.73 4.74
N SER A 322 -7.56 19.52 5.80
CA SER A 322 -8.71 19.92 6.62
C SER A 322 -9.54 20.98 5.90
N GLU A 323 -10.75 21.24 6.36
CA GLU A 323 -11.61 22.28 5.82
C GLU A 323 -10.98 23.66 6.02
N GLY A 324 -10.87 24.43 4.93
CA GLY A 324 -10.27 25.77 4.91
C GLY A 324 -8.78 25.79 4.59
N ASP A 325 -8.05 24.67 4.70
CA ASP A 325 -6.63 24.62 4.36
C ASP A 325 -6.38 24.97 2.88
N GLU A 326 -7.32 24.59 2.00
CA GLU A 326 -7.23 24.86 0.56
C GLU A 326 -7.11 26.36 0.23
N ILE A 327 -7.82 27.20 0.97
CA ILE A 327 -7.79 28.66 0.75
C ILE A 327 -6.45 29.25 1.22
N LEU A 328 -5.99 28.83 2.39
CA LEU A 328 -4.70 29.26 2.92
C LEU A 328 -3.54 28.86 1.99
N ILE A 329 -3.55 27.63 1.50
CA ILE A 329 -2.55 27.10 0.56
C ILE A 329 -2.59 27.90 -0.74
N ALA A 330 -3.79 28.15 -1.28
CA ALA A 330 -3.97 28.93 -2.48
C ALA A 330 -3.40 30.36 -2.36
N HIS A 331 -3.70 31.08 -1.25
CA HIS A 331 -3.15 32.41 -0.98
C HIS A 331 -1.61 32.41 -0.94
N LYS A 332 -1.01 31.44 -0.25
CA LYS A 332 0.45 31.33 -0.14
C LYS A 332 1.11 31.05 -1.49
N ILE A 333 0.56 30.12 -2.27
CA ILE A 333 1.05 29.83 -3.62
C ILE A 333 0.90 31.05 -4.52
N LYS A 334 -0.27 31.70 -4.51
CA LYS A 334 -0.54 32.93 -5.30
C LYS A 334 0.46 34.04 -5.01
N GLN A 335 0.73 34.30 -3.73
CA GLN A 335 1.71 35.29 -3.31
C GLN A 335 3.09 34.98 -3.89
N ILE A 336 3.59 33.77 -3.73
CA ILE A 336 4.91 33.36 -4.24
C ILE A 336 4.97 33.50 -5.76
N LEU A 337 3.91 33.09 -6.49
CA LEU A 337 3.89 33.18 -7.94
C LEU A 337 3.88 34.64 -8.42
N LEU A 338 3.08 35.49 -7.80
CA LEU A 338 3.02 36.95 -8.18
C LEU A 338 4.34 37.68 -7.96
N GLU A 339 5.10 37.30 -6.93
CA GLU A 339 6.43 37.89 -6.66
C GLU A 339 7.50 37.44 -7.68
N ASN A 340 7.20 36.43 -8.52
CA ASN A 340 8.14 35.78 -9.43
C ASN A 340 7.64 35.73 -10.90
N LEU A 341 6.62 36.52 -11.26
CA LEU A 341 6.17 36.78 -12.61
C LEU A 341 6.88 38.04 -13.15
#